data_558bec942369a7199d297f9485c52168
#
_entry.id   558bec942369a7199d297f9485c52168
#
_cell.length_a   1.000
_cell.length_b   1.000
_cell.length_c   1.000
_cell.angle_alpha   90.00
_cell.angle_beta   90.00
_cell.angle_gamma   90.00
#
_symmetry.space_group_name_H-M   'P 1'
#
loop_
_entity.id
_entity.type
_entity.pdbx_description
1 polymer ?
#
loop_
_entity_poly.entity_id
_entity_poly.type
_entity_poly.pdbx_seq_one_letter_code
_entity_poly.pdbx_strand_id
1 'polypeptide(L)' 'MEIKDFIEKFAETIEVDDVEALAPETEFRELDEWSSLAYLSVIAMMDEEYGVQIEEADFKKLRTVQALFEACNK' A
#
# COMPACT_ATOMS: atom_id res chain seq x y z
N MET A 1 -12.61 5.48 -7.28
CA MET A 1 -12.08 4.63 -6.20
C MET A 1 -11.81 5.48 -4.98
N GLU A 2 -12.16 4.97 -3.82
CA GLU A 2 -11.96 5.69 -2.58
C GLU A 2 -10.74 5.19 -1.83
N ILE A 3 -10.04 6.09 -1.15
CA ILE A 3 -8.84 5.71 -0.40
C ILE A 3 -9.17 4.71 0.70
N LYS A 4 -10.36 4.78 1.24
CA LYS A 4 -10.80 3.84 2.27
C LYS A 4 -10.77 2.40 1.76
N ASP A 5 -11.23 2.17 0.55
CA ASP A 5 -11.20 0.86 -0.06
C ASP A 5 -9.77 0.38 -0.28
N PHE A 6 -8.91 1.29 -0.70
CA PHE A 6 -7.50 0.97 -0.87
C PHE A 6 -6.85 0.58 0.46
N ILE A 7 -7.16 1.33 1.51
CA ILE A 7 -6.60 1.05 2.84
C ILE A 7 -7.00 -0.34 3.31
N GLU A 8 -8.25 -0.72 3.08
CA GLU A 8 -8.72 -2.06 3.45
C GLU A 8 -7.96 -3.15 2.71
N LYS A 9 -7.78 -2.98 1.41
CA LYS A 9 -7.03 -3.95 0.62
C LYS A 9 -5.56 -4.00 1.03
N PHE A 10 -4.98 -2.85 1.31
CA PHE A 10 -3.61 -2.76 1.76
C PHE A 10 -3.43 -3.52 3.08
N ALA A 11 -4.35 -3.29 4.02
CA ALA A 11 -4.31 -3.96 5.32
C ALA A 11 -4.40 -5.48 5.17
N GLU A 12 -5.30 -5.95 4.32
CA GLU A 12 -5.42 -7.39 4.07
C GLU A 12 -4.14 -7.95 3.47
N THR A 13 -3.53 -7.21 2.56
CA THR A 13 -2.35 -7.67 1.83
C THR A 13 -1.17 -7.89 2.75
N ILE A 14 -0.98 -7.00 3.72
CA ILE A 14 0.13 -7.12 4.66
C ILE A 14 -0.31 -7.65 6.03
N GLU A 15 -1.54 -8.16 6.10
CA GLU A 15 -2.06 -8.80 7.30
C GLU A 15 -2.09 -7.91 8.53
N VAL A 16 -2.49 -6.66 8.35
CA VAL A 16 -2.72 -5.74 9.47
C VAL A 16 -4.11 -6.00 10.02
N ASP A 17 -4.21 -6.35 11.29
CA ASP A 17 -5.49 -6.66 11.91
C ASP A 17 -6.33 -5.42 12.17
N ASP A 18 -5.70 -4.30 12.49
CA ASP A 18 -6.40 -3.08 12.84
C ASP A 18 -6.36 -2.08 11.68
N VAL A 19 -7.36 -2.18 10.79
CA VAL A 19 -7.46 -1.28 9.65
C VAL A 19 -7.60 0.17 10.09
N GLU A 20 -8.24 0.39 11.24
CA GLU A 20 -8.44 1.74 11.74
C GLU A 20 -7.15 2.42 12.19
N ALA A 21 -6.10 1.64 12.45
CA ALA A 21 -4.79 2.19 12.77
C ALA A 21 -4.10 2.79 11.54
N LEU A 22 -4.60 2.47 10.35
CA LEU A 22 -4.05 3.00 9.11
C LEU A 22 -4.77 4.26 8.68
N ALA A 23 -4.01 5.29 8.38
CA ALA A 23 -4.54 6.55 7.88
C ALA A 23 -3.81 6.90 6.59
N PRO A 24 -4.36 7.83 5.79
CA PRO A 24 -3.66 8.24 4.56
C PRO A 24 -2.23 8.70 4.81
N GLU A 25 -2.00 9.39 5.93
CA GLU A 25 -0.67 9.90 6.27
C GLU A 25 0.23 8.89 6.96
N THR A 26 -0.24 7.65 7.18
CA THR A 26 0.56 6.62 7.81
C THR A 26 1.76 6.26 6.93
N GLU A 27 2.95 6.26 7.51
CA GLU A 27 4.13 5.82 6.80
C GLU A 27 4.21 4.30 6.89
N PHE A 28 3.85 3.65 5.82
CA PHE A 28 3.68 2.19 5.82
C PHE A 28 4.98 1.45 6.11
N ARG A 29 6.12 2.05 5.80
CA ARG A 29 7.41 1.40 6.07
C ARG A 29 7.76 1.30 7.54
N GLU A 30 7.10 2.08 8.37
CA GLU A 30 7.32 2.04 9.80
C GLU A 30 6.41 1.05 10.53
N LEU A 31 5.51 0.41 9.80
CA LEU A 31 4.63 -0.59 10.38
C LEU A 31 5.44 -1.84 10.73
N ASP A 32 5.09 -2.45 11.87
CA ASP A 32 5.73 -3.69 12.30
C ASP A 32 5.51 -4.81 11.29
N GLU A 33 4.39 -4.77 10.60
CA GLU A 33 4.03 -5.78 9.60
C GLU A 33 4.78 -5.59 8.28
N TRP A 34 5.48 -4.48 8.11
CA TRP A 34 6.18 -4.22 6.87
C TRP A 34 7.47 -5.05 6.77
N SER A 35 7.64 -5.70 5.64
CA SER A 35 8.79 -6.54 5.38
C SER A 35 9.01 -6.63 3.88
N SER A 36 10.07 -7.31 3.46
CA SER A 36 10.31 -7.55 2.03
C SER A 36 9.17 -8.34 1.41
N LEU A 37 8.61 -9.28 2.16
CA LEU A 37 7.48 -10.06 1.70
C LEU A 37 6.24 -9.17 1.55
N ALA A 38 6.02 -8.28 2.51
CA ALA A 38 4.92 -7.33 2.45
C ALA A 38 5.06 -6.43 1.22
N TYR A 39 6.27 -5.96 0.95
CA TYR A 39 6.53 -5.14 -0.22
C TYR A 39 6.13 -5.87 -1.50
N LEU A 40 6.58 -7.11 -1.66
CA LEU A 40 6.24 -7.89 -2.85
C LEU A 40 4.74 -8.14 -2.96
N SER A 41 4.10 -8.41 -1.82
CA SER A 41 2.65 -8.62 -1.80
C SER A 41 1.88 -7.37 -2.22
N VAL A 42 2.33 -6.20 -1.77
CA VAL A 42 1.68 -4.94 -2.14
C VAL A 42 1.86 -4.67 -3.63
N ILE A 43 3.06 -4.91 -4.16
CA ILE A 43 3.30 -4.71 -5.60
C ILE A 43 2.37 -5.61 -6.42
N ALA A 44 2.24 -6.87 -6.01
CA ALA A 44 1.36 -7.81 -6.70
C ALA A 44 -0.11 -7.37 -6.59
N MET A 45 -0.51 -6.90 -5.41
CA MET A 45 -1.88 -6.43 -5.21
C MET A 45 -2.20 -5.24 -6.10
N MET A 46 -1.28 -4.28 -6.19
CA MET A 46 -1.51 -3.11 -7.02
C MET A 46 -1.63 -3.48 -8.49
N ASP A 47 -0.86 -4.46 -8.94
CA ASP A 47 -0.95 -4.94 -10.31
C ASP A 47 -2.28 -5.66 -10.56
N GLU A 48 -2.63 -6.57 -9.67
CA GLU A 48 -3.83 -7.40 -9.84
C GLU A 48 -5.14 -6.64 -9.66
N GLU A 49 -5.19 -5.76 -8.68
CA GLU A 49 -6.43 -5.06 -8.34
C GLU A 49 -6.61 -3.75 -9.09
N TYR A 50 -5.52 -3.08 -9.43
CA TYR A 50 -5.60 -1.76 -10.05
C TYR A 50 -4.88 -1.68 -11.39
N GLY A 51 -4.22 -2.75 -11.80
CA GLY A 51 -3.50 -2.76 -13.07
C GLY A 51 -2.32 -1.80 -13.10
N VAL A 52 -1.74 -1.54 -11.94
CA VAL A 52 -0.63 -0.59 -11.80
C VAL A 52 0.67 -1.33 -11.56
N GLN A 53 1.67 -1.04 -12.39
CA GLN A 53 3.00 -1.60 -12.21
C GLN A 53 3.94 -0.48 -11.82
N ILE A 54 4.54 -0.59 -10.65
CA ILE A 54 5.44 0.41 -10.11
C ILE A 54 6.84 -0.17 -10.02
N GLU A 55 7.81 0.53 -10.58
CA GLU A 55 9.19 0.11 -10.50
C GLU A 55 9.73 0.37 -9.10
N GLU A 56 10.74 -0.39 -8.70
CA GLU A 56 11.32 -0.27 -7.38
C GLU A 56 11.80 1.15 -7.09
N ALA A 57 12.43 1.80 -8.08
CA ALA A 57 12.92 3.16 -7.89
C ALA A 57 11.80 4.14 -7.59
N ASP A 58 10.66 3.97 -8.26
CA ASP A 58 9.51 4.83 -8.02
C ASP A 58 8.85 4.52 -6.69
N PHE A 59 8.77 3.24 -6.33
CA PHE A 59 8.20 2.83 -5.07
C PHE A 59 8.96 3.42 -3.88
N LYS A 60 10.27 3.51 -3.99
CA LYS A 60 11.09 4.07 -2.92
C LYS A 60 10.77 5.52 -2.61
N LYS A 61 10.16 6.23 -3.54
CA LYS A 61 9.77 7.62 -3.34
C LYS A 61 8.45 7.74 -2.58
N LEU A 62 7.70 6.65 -2.50
CA LEU A 62 6.40 6.63 -1.82
C LEU A 62 6.62 6.33 -0.34
N ARG A 63 6.04 7.13 0.52
CA ARG A 63 6.23 6.97 1.97
C ARG A 63 4.96 6.66 2.72
N THR A 64 3.84 7.19 2.25
CA THR A 64 2.58 7.07 2.96
C THR A 64 1.59 6.22 2.20
N VAL A 65 0.57 5.75 2.90
CA VAL A 65 -0.51 4.99 2.28
C VAL A 65 -1.18 5.83 1.19
N GLN A 66 -1.36 7.14 1.46
CA GLN A 66 -1.94 8.03 0.47
C GLN A 66 -1.09 8.10 -0.80
N ALA A 67 0.23 8.12 -0.65
CA ALA A 67 1.12 8.16 -1.82
C ALA A 67 0.94 6.91 -2.68
N LEU A 68 0.78 5.75 -2.04
CA LEU A 68 0.49 4.52 -2.77
C LEU A 68 -0.85 4.60 -3.49
N PHE A 69 -1.85 5.12 -2.81
CA PHE A 69 -3.19 5.28 -3.39
C PHE A 69 -3.15 6.19 -4.61
N GLU A 70 -2.44 7.30 -4.50
CA GLU A 70 -2.33 8.24 -5.62
C GLU A 70 -1.61 7.61 -6.80
N ALA A 71 -0.62 6.76 -6.55
CA ALA A 71 0.07 6.05 -7.61
C ALA A 71 -0.87 5.09 -8.34
N CYS A 72 -1.82 4.49 -7.62
CA CYS A 72 -2.80 3.58 -8.20
C CYS A 72 -3.90 4.32 -8.96
N ASN A 73 -4.10 5.58 -8.65
CA ASN A 73 -5.23 6.35 -9.16
C ASN A 73 -4.84 7.34 -10.26
N LYS A 74 -3.81 7.04 -10.99
CA LYS A 74 -3.37 7.88 -12.12
C LYS A 74 -4.16 7.59 -13.38
#